data_9d76afb2a9f3c5ad8d0d01e5441cd07c
#
_entry.id   9d76afb2a9f3c5ad8d0d01e5441cd07c
#
_cell.length_a   1.000
_cell.length_b   1.000
_cell.length_c   1.000
_cell.angle_alpha   90.00
_cell.angle_beta   90.00
_cell.angle_gamma   90.00
#
_symmetry.space_group_name_H-M   'P 1'
#
loop_
_entity.id
_entity.type
_entity.pdbx_description
1 polymer ?
#
loop_
_entity_poly.entity_id
_entity_poly.type
_entity_poly.pdbx_seq_one_letter_code
_entity_poly.pdbx_strand_id
1 'polypeptide(L)'
;MRGATVADGVRPLSEEAELRLQHGGPAGGRNVLACAADGTLTGYARFEGGDGTGDAEAELVVAAGARRQGVGRTLLTHLEELAGDRPLRVWAHGDLPGSAELAQPRGYERARVLLQMRRDLAGVDPEPRLRLPEGVLVRTFRPGRDEQAWLRTNARAFASHPEQGNWTAEDLRLREAEPWFDPAGFFLAWDGDRLLGSHWTKVHPPGDEGPEAVGEVYVLGIDPDAQGLGLGRALTDVGLAHLRGLGLRQVLLYVEEDNTAAVTLYEHSGFTRHAVDVSWRRAP
;
A
#
# COMPACT_ATOMS: atom_id res chain seq x y z
N MET A 1 9.90 -14.63 -3.43
CA MET A 1 9.16 -13.71 -2.55
C MET A 1 9.01 -14.28 -1.12
N ARG A 2 8.27 -15.37 -0.88
CA ARG A 2 8.01 -15.91 0.47
C ARG A 2 9.26 -16.06 1.36
N GLY A 3 10.41 -16.46 0.81
CA GLY A 3 11.65 -16.58 1.59
C GLY A 3 12.19 -15.24 2.10
N ALA A 4 11.98 -14.14 1.36
CA ALA A 4 12.36 -12.81 1.81
C ALA A 4 11.39 -12.32 2.89
N THR A 5 10.07 -12.50 2.71
CA THR A 5 9.07 -12.16 3.75
C THR A 5 9.37 -12.86 5.07
N VAL A 6 9.69 -14.16 5.03
CA VAL A 6 10.03 -14.92 6.26
C VAL A 6 11.31 -14.40 6.92
N ALA A 7 12.32 -13.99 6.12
CA ALA A 7 13.59 -13.51 6.63
C ALA A 7 13.50 -12.09 7.21
N ASP A 8 12.69 -11.23 6.61
CA ASP A 8 12.64 -9.79 6.90
C ASP A 8 11.42 -9.37 7.75
N GLY A 9 10.41 -10.23 7.84
CA GLY A 9 9.15 -9.93 8.53
C GLY A 9 8.24 -8.93 7.79
N VAL A 10 8.61 -8.54 6.57
CA VAL A 10 7.86 -7.62 5.71
C VAL A 10 7.82 -8.14 4.28
N ARG A 11 6.81 -7.74 3.51
CA ARG A 11 6.72 -8.06 2.09
C ARG A 11 7.86 -7.38 1.32
N PRO A 12 8.51 -8.08 0.39
CA PRO A 12 9.65 -7.54 -0.35
C PRO A 12 9.29 -6.65 -1.53
N LEU A 13 8.02 -6.61 -1.93
CA LEU A 13 7.46 -5.82 -3.03
C LEU A 13 6.12 -5.23 -2.63
N SER A 14 5.75 -4.11 -3.25
CA SER A 14 4.41 -3.53 -3.16
C SER A 14 3.35 -4.43 -3.81
N GLU A 15 2.08 -4.22 -3.43
CA GLU A 15 0.95 -4.89 -4.09
C GLU A 15 0.89 -4.57 -5.58
N GLU A 16 1.16 -3.32 -5.95
CA GLU A 16 1.15 -2.89 -7.34
C GLU A 16 2.18 -3.67 -8.18
N ALA A 17 3.40 -3.86 -7.65
CA ALA A 17 4.42 -4.67 -8.31
C ALA A 17 3.97 -6.13 -8.47
N GLU A 18 3.31 -6.70 -7.47
CA GLU A 18 2.79 -8.08 -7.53
C GLU A 18 1.65 -8.22 -8.53
N LEU A 19 0.67 -7.31 -8.54
CA LEU A 19 -0.43 -7.30 -9.51
C LEU A 19 0.12 -7.20 -10.95
N ARG A 20 1.11 -6.36 -11.18
CA ARG A 20 1.75 -6.22 -12.49
C ARG A 20 2.57 -7.45 -12.90
N LEU A 21 3.12 -8.20 -11.95
CA LEU A 21 3.74 -9.48 -12.24
C LEU A 21 2.72 -10.53 -12.69
N GLN A 22 1.51 -10.49 -12.13
CA GLN A 22 0.45 -11.47 -12.42
C GLN A 22 -0.32 -11.13 -13.71
N HIS A 23 -0.67 -9.87 -13.90
CA HIS A 23 -1.57 -9.42 -14.97
C HIS A 23 -0.86 -8.66 -16.11
N GLY A 24 0.44 -8.43 -15.98
CA GLY A 24 1.18 -7.52 -16.85
C GLY A 24 1.08 -6.07 -16.38
N GLY A 25 1.91 -5.21 -16.95
CA GLY A 25 1.98 -3.79 -16.61
C GLY A 25 1.96 -2.89 -17.86
N PRO A 26 1.90 -1.57 -17.68
CA PRO A 26 1.96 -0.62 -18.78
C PRO A 26 3.21 -0.81 -19.65
N ALA A 27 3.13 -0.35 -20.88
CA ALA A 27 4.26 -0.41 -21.78
C ALA A 27 5.47 0.34 -21.19
N GLY A 28 6.63 -0.32 -21.15
CA GLY A 28 7.85 0.25 -20.58
C GLY A 28 8.30 -0.34 -19.25
N GLY A 29 7.45 -1.08 -18.56
CA GLY A 29 7.86 -1.84 -17.36
C GLY A 29 8.89 -2.93 -17.68
N ARG A 30 9.87 -3.12 -16.79
CA ARG A 30 10.93 -4.14 -16.94
C ARG A 30 11.05 -4.93 -15.64
N ASN A 31 11.23 -6.24 -15.78
CA ASN A 31 11.60 -7.14 -14.70
C ASN A 31 13.07 -7.54 -14.87
N VAL A 32 13.87 -7.35 -13.85
CA VAL A 32 15.30 -7.66 -13.84
C VAL A 32 15.57 -8.77 -12.86
N LEU A 33 16.20 -9.85 -13.31
CA LEU A 33 16.50 -11.02 -12.51
C LEU A 33 18.00 -11.12 -12.30
N ALA A 34 18.45 -11.29 -11.07
CA ALA A 34 19.82 -11.68 -10.74
C ALA A 34 19.82 -13.17 -10.40
N CYS A 35 20.60 -13.95 -11.13
CA CYS A 35 20.74 -15.39 -10.92
C CYS A 35 22.21 -15.76 -10.62
N ALA A 36 22.41 -16.72 -9.74
CA ALA A 36 23.69 -17.36 -9.56
C ALA A 36 24.06 -18.25 -10.76
N ALA A 37 25.28 -18.75 -10.82
CA ALA A 37 25.77 -19.56 -11.93
C ALA A 37 24.98 -20.89 -12.10
N ASP A 38 24.38 -21.39 -11.04
CA ASP A 38 23.53 -22.58 -11.04
C ASP A 38 22.07 -22.30 -11.43
N GLY A 39 21.74 -21.04 -11.81
CA GLY A 39 20.38 -20.61 -12.14
C GLY A 39 19.53 -20.22 -10.95
N THR A 40 20.01 -20.31 -9.72
CA THR A 40 19.26 -19.91 -8.52
C THR A 40 19.00 -18.41 -8.55
N LEU A 41 17.72 -17.98 -8.37
CA LEU A 41 17.35 -16.58 -8.28
C LEU A 41 17.87 -15.98 -6.97
N THR A 42 18.77 -15.01 -7.09
CA THR A 42 19.43 -14.33 -5.96
C THR A 42 18.92 -12.92 -5.72
N GLY A 43 18.26 -12.31 -6.72
CA GLY A 43 17.66 -10.99 -6.58
C GLY A 43 16.69 -10.69 -7.70
N TYR A 44 15.82 -9.73 -7.44
CA TYR A 44 14.81 -9.26 -8.37
C TYR A 44 14.69 -7.74 -8.28
N ALA A 45 14.47 -7.10 -9.40
CA ALA A 45 14.07 -5.71 -9.43
C ALA A 45 12.97 -5.50 -10.48
N ARG A 46 12.07 -4.59 -10.18
CA ARG A 46 11.08 -4.06 -11.11
C ARG A 46 11.39 -2.61 -11.39
N PHE A 47 11.32 -2.23 -12.67
CA PHE A 47 11.50 -0.86 -13.13
C PHE A 47 10.25 -0.41 -13.88
N GLU A 48 9.83 0.83 -13.62
CA GLU A 48 8.72 1.49 -14.29
C GLU A 48 9.16 2.86 -14.78
N GLY A 49 9.21 2.98 -16.11
CA GLY A 49 9.62 4.21 -16.76
C GLY A 49 8.50 5.25 -16.91
N GLY A 50 7.25 4.90 -16.60
CA GLY A 50 6.10 5.78 -16.87
C GLY A 50 6.03 6.20 -18.33
N ASP A 51 5.45 7.37 -18.58
CA ASP A 51 5.35 8.02 -19.90
C ASP A 51 6.60 8.83 -20.30
N GLY A 52 7.64 8.78 -19.48
CA GLY A 52 8.89 9.54 -19.69
C GLY A 52 8.90 10.94 -19.09
N THR A 53 7.81 11.40 -18.47
CA THR A 53 7.67 12.77 -17.91
C THR A 53 7.81 12.75 -16.41
N GLY A 54 8.47 12.26 -15.68
CA GLY A 54 8.57 12.22 -14.21
C GLY A 54 9.71 11.34 -13.73
N ASP A 55 9.71 11.09 -12.45
CA ASP A 55 10.63 10.14 -11.85
C ASP A 55 10.36 8.74 -12.43
N ALA A 56 11.42 8.00 -12.75
CA ALA A 56 11.31 6.56 -12.93
C ALA A 56 11.17 5.90 -11.56
N GLU A 57 10.37 4.85 -11.48
CA GLU A 57 10.15 4.12 -10.22
C GLU A 57 10.68 2.71 -10.30
N ALA A 58 11.17 2.21 -9.19
CA ALA A 58 11.67 0.85 -9.07
C ALA A 58 11.51 0.28 -7.66
N GLU A 59 11.50 -1.04 -7.59
CA GLU A 59 11.62 -1.80 -6.35
C GLU A 59 12.68 -2.87 -6.55
N LEU A 60 13.44 -3.19 -5.51
CA LEU A 60 14.40 -4.27 -5.59
C LEU A 60 14.46 -5.07 -4.29
N VAL A 61 14.69 -6.37 -4.44
CA VAL A 61 14.89 -7.30 -3.34
C VAL A 61 16.05 -8.23 -3.63
N VAL A 62 16.85 -8.51 -2.59
CA VAL A 62 17.93 -9.50 -2.63
C VAL A 62 17.61 -10.61 -1.65
N ALA A 63 17.66 -11.86 -2.11
CA ALA A 63 17.45 -13.03 -1.27
C ALA A 63 18.42 -12.98 -0.06
N ALA A 64 17.92 -13.29 1.14
CA ALA A 64 18.67 -13.14 2.38
C ALA A 64 20.08 -13.80 2.32
N GLY A 65 20.16 -15.01 1.79
CA GLY A 65 21.44 -15.75 1.62
C GLY A 65 22.39 -15.19 0.56
N ALA A 66 21.94 -14.25 -0.29
CA ALA A 66 22.73 -13.62 -1.35
C ALA A 66 23.10 -12.17 -1.05
N ARG A 67 22.76 -11.67 0.14
CA ARG A 67 23.08 -10.30 0.58
C ARG A 67 24.58 -10.14 0.84
N ARG A 68 25.06 -8.90 0.74
CA ARG A 68 26.48 -8.52 0.95
C ARG A 68 27.45 -9.14 -0.09
N GLN A 69 26.93 -9.70 -1.18
CA GLN A 69 27.70 -10.31 -2.27
C GLN A 69 27.67 -9.46 -3.57
N GLY A 70 27.22 -8.21 -3.48
CA GLY A 70 27.19 -7.29 -4.63
C GLY A 70 25.91 -7.33 -5.45
N VAL A 71 25.00 -8.30 -5.24
CA VAL A 71 23.75 -8.46 -6.03
C VAL A 71 22.91 -7.19 -6.06
N GLY A 72 22.65 -6.57 -4.90
CA GLY A 72 21.89 -5.33 -4.82
C GLY A 72 22.55 -4.17 -5.59
N ARG A 73 23.88 -4.09 -5.55
CA ARG A 73 24.64 -3.09 -6.32
C ARG A 73 24.47 -3.28 -7.82
N THR A 74 24.55 -4.52 -8.31
CA THR A 74 24.36 -4.85 -9.72
C THR A 74 22.95 -4.51 -10.18
N LEU A 75 21.93 -4.89 -9.41
CA LEU A 75 20.55 -4.54 -9.72
C LEU A 75 20.32 -3.03 -9.77
N LEU A 76 20.79 -2.29 -8.76
CA LEU A 76 20.64 -0.84 -8.70
C LEU A 76 21.38 -0.16 -9.87
N THR A 77 22.58 -0.60 -10.23
CA THR A 77 23.29 -0.07 -11.41
C THR A 77 22.48 -0.27 -12.69
N HIS A 78 21.87 -1.44 -12.86
CA HIS A 78 21.03 -1.69 -14.04
C HIS A 78 19.74 -0.84 -14.05
N LEU A 79 19.12 -0.60 -12.88
CA LEU A 79 18.00 0.33 -12.77
C LEU A 79 18.40 1.76 -13.14
N GLU A 80 19.59 2.20 -12.73
CA GLU A 80 20.15 3.50 -13.09
C GLU A 80 20.36 3.64 -14.61
N GLU A 81 20.86 2.58 -15.26
CA GLU A 81 21.03 2.52 -16.73
C GLU A 81 19.65 2.62 -17.45
N LEU A 82 18.62 1.93 -16.92
CA LEU A 82 17.25 2.00 -17.44
C LEU A 82 16.61 3.39 -17.26
N ALA A 83 16.91 4.06 -16.17
CA ALA A 83 16.41 5.41 -15.90
C ALA A 83 17.07 6.46 -16.81
N GLY A 84 18.36 6.27 -17.16
CA GLY A 84 19.14 7.24 -17.94
C GLY A 84 19.29 8.57 -17.19
N ASP A 85 18.97 9.67 -17.86
CA ASP A 85 19.03 11.03 -17.31
C ASP A 85 17.79 11.43 -16.48
N ARG A 86 16.93 10.47 -16.13
CA ARG A 86 15.74 10.76 -15.32
C ARG A 86 16.02 10.54 -13.84
N PRO A 87 15.37 11.31 -12.96
CA PRO A 87 15.38 10.98 -11.55
C PRO A 87 14.88 9.54 -11.35
N LEU A 88 15.53 8.80 -10.47
CA LEU A 88 15.14 7.43 -10.12
C LEU A 88 14.72 7.35 -8.67
N ARG A 89 13.53 6.80 -8.44
CA ARG A 89 12.98 6.50 -7.13
C ARG A 89 12.97 4.99 -6.91
N VAL A 90 13.53 4.54 -5.80
CA VAL A 90 13.63 3.11 -5.48
C VAL A 90 13.04 2.85 -4.10
N TRP A 91 12.04 1.99 -4.03
CA TRP A 91 11.45 1.55 -2.77
C TRP A 91 12.29 0.46 -2.10
N ALA A 92 12.47 0.62 -0.80
CA ALA A 92 13.10 -0.34 0.11
C ALA A 92 12.10 -0.67 1.22
N HIS A 93 11.55 -1.88 1.16
CA HIS A 93 10.58 -2.37 2.14
C HIS A 93 11.28 -2.82 3.42
N GLY A 94 10.76 -2.39 4.59
CA GLY A 94 11.26 -2.72 5.91
C GLY A 94 12.42 -1.85 6.41
N ASP A 95 12.85 -0.83 5.66
CA ASP A 95 14.01 0.05 5.98
C ASP A 95 15.23 -0.72 6.51
N LEU A 96 15.57 -1.83 5.86
CA LEU A 96 16.67 -2.68 6.27
C LEU A 96 18.00 -1.92 6.16
N PRO A 97 18.96 -2.11 7.09
CA PRO A 97 20.23 -1.36 7.09
C PRO A 97 20.98 -1.37 5.76
N GLY A 98 20.87 -2.46 4.99
CA GLY A 98 21.49 -2.58 3.67
C GLY A 98 20.92 -1.62 2.62
N SER A 99 19.71 -1.10 2.78
CA SER A 99 19.12 -0.14 1.84
C SER A 99 19.84 1.20 1.89
N ALA A 100 20.04 1.75 3.07
CA ALA A 100 20.78 3.00 3.27
C ALA A 100 22.26 2.87 2.85
N GLU A 101 22.91 1.76 3.21
CA GLU A 101 24.31 1.48 2.82
C GLU A 101 24.49 1.36 1.30
N LEU A 102 23.46 0.92 0.59
CA LEU A 102 23.47 0.84 -0.87
C LEU A 102 23.16 2.19 -1.52
N ALA A 103 22.18 2.92 -0.99
CA ALA A 103 21.58 4.12 -1.59
C ALA A 103 22.45 5.38 -1.36
N GLN A 104 22.81 5.67 -0.10
CA GLN A 104 23.46 6.93 0.28
C GLN A 104 24.82 7.18 -0.44
N PRO A 105 25.73 6.20 -0.56
CA PRO A 105 27.00 6.43 -1.27
C PRO A 105 26.83 6.70 -2.76
N ARG A 106 25.64 6.45 -3.31
CA ARG A 106 25.31 6.69 -4.72
C ARG A 106 24.50 7.97 -4.95
N GLY A 107 24.37 8.82 -3.92
CA GLY A 107 23.68 10.09 -3.99
C GLY A 107 22.16 10.01 -3.89
N TYR A 108 21.60 8.90 -3.40
CA TYR A 108 20.19 8.81 -3.08
C TYR A 108 19.89 9.45 -1.73
N GLU A 109 18.75 10.13 -1.66
CA GLU A 109 18.21 10.73 -0.45
C GLU A 109 16.85 10.11 -0.12
N ARG A 110 16.47 10.08 1.15
CA ARG A 110 15.13 9.66 1.57
C ARG A 110 14.11 10.65 1.04
N ALA A 111 13.17 10.20 0.23
CA ALA A 111 12.17 11.04 -0.40
C ALA A 111 10.77 10.86 0.21
N ARG A 112 10.38 9.61 0.53
CA ARG A 112 9.11 9.29 1.16
C ARG A 112 9.34 8.22 2.22
N VAL A 113 8.49 8.23 3.23
CA VAL A 113 8.49 7.24 4.31
C VAL A 113 7.07 6.74 4.50
N LEU A 114 6.85 5.46 4.24
CA LEU A 114 5.57 4.79 4.41
C LEU A 114 5.63 3.93 5.67
N LEU A 115 4.79 4.24 6.64
CA LEU A 115 4.66 3.48 7.87
C LEU A 115 3.71 2.30 7.65
N GLN A 116 4.12 1.10 7.99
CA GLN A 116 3.20 0.02 8.26
C GLN A 116 2.82 0.07 9.74
N MET A 117 1.54 0.23 10.03
CA MET A 117 1.04 0.21 11.40
C MET A 117 0.18 -1.04 11.62
N ARG A 118 0.21 -1.59 12.83
CA ARG A 118 -0.58 -2.78 13.20
C ARG A 118 -1.36 -2.56 14.49
N ARG A 119 -2.46 -3.28 14.61
CA ARG A 119 -3.31 -3.31 15.80
C ARG A 119 -3.85 -4.72 16.05
N ASP A 120 -3.95 -5.12 17.34
CA ASP A 120 -4.70 -6.28 17.77
C ASP A 120 -6.21 -5.96 17.77
N LEU A 121 -7.02 -6.88 17.27
CA LEU A 121 -8.47 -6.72 17.16
C LEU A 121 -9.24 -7.21 18.41
N ALA A 122 -8.59 -7.84 19.38
CA ALA A 122 -9.27 -8.39 20.58
C ALA A 122 -10.06 -7.32 21.35
N GLY A 123 -9.53 -6.09 21.42
CA GLY A 123 -10.16 -4.97 22.10
C GLY A 123 -11.13 -4.12 21.28
N VAL A 124 -11.40 -4.48 20.02
CA VAL A 124 -12.32 -3.73 19.14
C VAL A 124 -13.77 -4.03 19.55
N ASP A 125 -14.63 -3.02 19.58
CA ASP A 125 -16.08 -3.20 19.75
C ASP A 125 -16.65 -3.89 18.50
N PRO A 126 -17.32 -5.05 18.61
CA PRO A 126 -17.91 -5.72 17.47
C PRO A 126 -19.12 -4.98 16.88
N GLU A 127 -19.77 -4.13 17.68
CA GLU A 127 -20.96 -3.34 17.30
C GLU A 127 -20.76 -1.87 17.70
N PRO A 128 -19.82 -1.14 17.00
CA PRO A 128 -19.48 0.20 17.41
C PRO A 128 -20.65 1.16 17.21
N ARG A 129 -20.91 1.98 18.24
CA ARG A 129 -21.86 3.10 18.11
C ARG A 129 -21.25 4.20 17.26
N LEU A 130 -21.65 4.27 16.01
CA LEU A 130 -21.15 5.28 15.08
C LEU A 130 -21.69 6.66 15.46
N ARG A 131 -20.78 7.63 15.58
CA ARG A 131 -21.14 9.04 15.70
C ARG A 131 -21.11 9.66 14.31
N LEU A 132 -22.27 9.65 13.67
CA LEU A 132 -22.43 10.22 12.32
C LEU A 132 -23.16 11.55 12.39
N PRO A 133 -22.88 12.50 11.48
CA PRO A 133 -23.71 13.68 11.28
C PRO A 133 -25.17 13.31 10.93
N GLU A 134 -26.10 14.22 11.21
CA GLU A 134 -27.50 14.04 10.83
C GLU A 134 -27.63 13.81 9.32
N GLY A 135 -28.43 12.84 8.92
CA GLY A 135 -28.66 12.48 7.51
C GLY A 135 -27.59 11.54 6.91
N VAL A 136 -26.44 11.36 7.57
CA VAL A 136 -25.40 10.47 7.06
C VAL A 136 -25.69 9.01 7.39
N LEU A 137 -25.60 8.15 6.37
CA LEU A 137 -25.77 6.71 6.48
C LEU A 137 -24.51 6.00 6.01
N VAL A 138 -24.12 4.93 6.72
CA VAL A 138 -23.06 4.04 6.28
C VAL A 138 -23.68 2.74 5.75
N ARG A 139 -23.28 2.35 4.55
CA ARG A 139 -23.67 1.08 3.92
C ARG A 139 -22.50 0.46 3.18
N THR A 140 -22.62 -0.79 2.80
CA THR A 140 -21.61 -1.46 1.98
C THR A 140 -21.68 -1.05 0.50
N PHE A 141 -20.57 -1.20 -0.17
CA PHE A 141 -20.40 -0.97 -1.62
C PHE A 141 -21.28 -1.92 -2.44
N ARG A 142 -21.81 -1.44 -3.54
CA ARG A 142 -22.64 -2.20 -4.48
C ARG A 142 -21.98 -2.25 -5.83
N PRO A 143 -21.33 -3.38 -6.20
CA PRO A 143 -20.73 -3.56 -7.51
C PRO A 143 -21.73 -3.28 -8.64
N GLY A 144 -21.27 -2.58 -9.69
CA GLY A 144 -22.10 -2.14 -10.81
C GLY A 144 -22.92 -0.87 -10.56
N ARG A 145 -22.76 -0.23 -9.38
CA ARG A 145 -23.53 0.99 -9.03
C ARG A 145 -22.69 2.11 -8.41
N ASP A 146 -21.73 1.77 -7.56
CA ASP A 146 -21.05 2.76 -6.71
C ASP A 146 -19.67 3.18 -7.23
N GLU A 147 -19.13 2.51 -8.24
CA GLU A 147 -17.76 2.69 -8.74
C GLU A 147 -17.45 4.13 -9.11
N GLN A 148 -18.33 4.76 -9.89
CA GLN A 148 -18.10 6.13 -10.34
C GLN A 148 -18.14 7.15 -9.19
N ALA A 149 -19.05 6.95 -8.23
CA ALA A 149 -19.15 7.81 -7.06
C ALA A 149 -17.89 7.65 -6.20
N TRP A 150 -17.46 6.41 -6.00
CA TRP A 150 -16.26 6.11 -5.24
C TRP A 150 -15.01 6.69 -5.90
N LEU A 151 -14.80 6.46 -7.20
CA LEU A 151 -13.64 7.00 -7.92
C LEU A 151 -13.54 8.53 -7.81
N ARG A 152 -14.67 9.25 -7.95
CA ARG A 152 -14.70 10.71 -7.78
C ARG A 152 -14.28 11.13 -6.36
N THR A 153 -14.84 10.47 -5.35
CA THR A 153 -14.53 10.78 -3.94
C THR A 153 -13.10 10.41 -3.61
N ASN A 154 -12.62 9.24 -4.09
CA ASN A 154 -11.23 8.80 -3.93
C ASN A 154 -10.24 9.81 -4.55
N ALA A 155 -10.46 10.25 -5.78
CA ALA A 155 -9.62 11.23 -6.44
C ALA A 155 -9.55 12.56 -5.67
N ARG A 156 -10.64 12.98 -5.05
CA ARG A 156 -10.66 14.19 -4.20
C ARG A 156 -9.97 13.98 -2.86
N ALA A 157 -10.24 12.84 -2.20
CA ALA A 157 -9.64 12.50 -0.91
C ALA A 157 -8.12 12.37 -0.99
N PHE A 158 -7.62 11.88 -2.11
CA PHE A 158 -6.20 11.61 -2.37
C PHE A 158 -5.59 12.52 -3.44
N ALA A 159 -6.09 13.74 -3.61
CA ALA A 159 -5.62 14.67 -4.65
C ALA A 159 -4.11 15.00 -4.55
N SER A 160 -3.53 14.94 -3.35
CA SER A 160 -2.08 15.11 -3.12
C SER A 160 -1.27 13.81 -3.21
N HIS A 161 -1.94 12.66 -3.41
CA HIS A 161 -1.31 11.34 -3.44
C HIS A 161 -1.47 10.73 -4.85
N PRO A 162 -0.46 10.87 -5.73
CA PRO A 162 -0.62 10.58 -7.16
C PRO A 162 -0.99 9.12 -7.46
N GLU A 163 -0.48 8.17 -6.71
CA GLU A 163 -0.77 6.74 -6.92
C GLU A 163 -2.24 6.43 -6.60
N GLN A 164 -2.72 6.86 -5.43
CA GLN A 164 -4.07 6.56 -4.95
C GLN A 164 -5.14 7.45 -5.61
N GLY A 165 -4.83 8.74 -5.82
CA GLY A 165 -5.77 9.71 -6.38
C GLY A 165 -6.07 9.52 -7.86
N ASN A 166 -5.19 8.86 -8.60
CA ASN A 166 -5.29 8.67 -10.04
C ASN A 166 -5.91 7.33 -10.47
N TRP A 167 -6.50 6.58 -9.55
CA TRP A 167 -7.14 5.31 -9.92
C TRP A 167 -8.23 5.50 -10.97
N THR A 168 -8.14 4.69 -12.01
CA THR A 168 -9.11 4.62 -13.11
C THR A 168 -10.19 3.56 -12.83
N ALA A 169 -11.21 3.53 -13.68
CA ALA A 169 -12.21 2.46 -13.63
C ALA A 169 -11.59 1.07 -13.89
N GLU A 170 -10.52 1.01 -14.68
CA GLU A 170 -9.80 -0.24 -14.93
C GLU A 170 -9.03 -0.70 -13.69
N ASP A 171 -8.36 0.21 -12.97
CA ASP A 171 -7.65 -0.11 -11.73
C ASP A 171 -8.61 -0.66 -10.65
N LEU A 172 -9.80 -0.05 -10.54
CA LEU A 172 -10.84 -0.53 -9.64
C LEU A 172 -11.34 -1.91 -10.06
N ARG A 173 -11.67 -2.09 -11.35
CA ARG A 173 -12.16 -3.36 -11.90
C ARG A 173 -11.17 -4.52 -11.71
N LEU A 174 -9.87 -4.26 -11.87
CA LEU A 174 -8.84 -5.27 -11.63
C LEU A 174 -8.86 -5.74 -10.16
N ARG A 175 -9.01 -4.81 -9.22
CA ARG A 175 -9.08 -5.14 -7.79
C ARG A 175 -10.39 -5.81 -7.39
N GLU A 176 -11.49 -5.47 -8.02
CA GLU A 176 -12.78 -6.16 -7.85
C GLU A 176 -12.74 -7.60 -8.37
N ALA A 177 -11.86 -7.91 -9.32
CA ALA A 177 -11.66 -9.25 -9.85
C ALA A 177 -10.72 -10.12 -9.00
N GLU A 178 -10.03 -9.52 -8.02
CA GLU A 178 -9.10 -10.25 -7.15
C GLU A 178 -9.86 -11.17 -6.16
N PRO A 179 -9.32 -12.35 -5.85
CA PRO A 179 -9.97 -13.31 -4.93
C PRO A 179 -10.22 -12.77 -3.52
N TRP A 180 -9.49 -11.73 -3.10
CA TRP A 180 -9.65 -11.12 -1.78
C TRP A 180 -10.74 -10.04 -1.74
N PHE A 181 -11.30 -9.64 -2.88
CA PHE A 181 -12.34 -8.61 -2.92
C PHE A 181 -13.63 -9.10 -2.26
N ASP A 182 -14.06 -8.36 -1.24
CA ASP A 182 -15.34 -8.58 -0.57
C ASP A 182 -16.09 -7.25 -0.45
N PRO A 183 -17.18 -7.04 -1.19
CA PRO A 183 -17.98 -5.83 -1.09
C PRO A 183 -18.62 -5.64 0.30
N ALA A 184 -18.78 -6.69 1.10
CA ALA A 184 -19.27 -6.59 2.46
C ALA A 184 -18.26 -5.90 3.41
N GLY A 185 -16.96 -5.93 3.06
CA GLY A 185 -15.89 -5.22 3.76
C GLY A 185 -15.60 -3.83 3.18
N PHE A 186 -16.41 -3.32 2.28
CA PHE A 186 -16.22 -2.03 1.64
C PHE A 186 -17.35 -1.07 2.01
N PHE A 187 -17.11 -0.15 2.96
CA PHE A 187 -18.08 0.74 3.57
C PHE A 187 -18.06 2.12 2.93
N LEU A 188 -19.25 2.68 2.70
CA LEU A 188 -19.48 3.98 2.07
C LEU A 188 -20.35 4.84 2.98
N ALA A 189 -19.92 6.07 3.31
CA ALA A 189 -20.69 7.05 4.06
C ALA A 189 -21.37 8.02 3.09
N TRP A 190 -22.71 8.04 3.11
CA TRP A 190 -23.54 8.82 2.20
C TRP A 190 -24.36 9.87 2.94
N ASP A 191 -24.48 11.06 2.35
CA ASP A 191 -25.46 12.08 2.69
C ASP A 191 -26.35 12.30 1.46
N GLY A 192 -27.57 11.76 1.50
CA GLY A 192 -28.41 11.66 0.29
C GLY A 192 -27.68 10.95 -0.85
N ASP A 193 -27.47 11.64 -1.97
CA ASP A 193 -26.77 11.13 -3.16
C ASP A 193 -25.26 11.46 -3.18
N ARG A 194 -24.75 12.14 -2.15
CA ARG A 194 -23.35 12.51 -2.05
C ARG A 194 -22.56 11.50 -1.23
N LEU A 195 -21.53 10.91 -1.83
CA LEU A 195 -20.55 10.09 -1.11
C LEU A 195 -19.57 11.01 -0.39
N LEU A 196 -19.48 10.88 0.94
CA LEU A 196 -18.64 11.69 1.80
C LEU A 196 -17.31 11.02 2.17
N GLY A 197 -17.26 9.70 2.11
CA GLY A 197 -16.06 8.95 2.42
C GLY A 197 -16.29 7.45 2.33
N SER A 198 -15.19 6.71 2.39
CA SER A 198 -15.21 5.26 2.28
C SER A 198 -14.12 4.60 3.11
N HIS A 199 -14.36 3.36 3.50
CA HIS A 199 -13.37 2.46 4.07
C HIS A 199 -13.47 1.10 3.37
N TRP A 200 -12.47 0.75 2.60
CA TRP A 200 -12.31 -0.55 1.98
C TRP A 200 -11.34 -1.39 2.81
N THR A 201 -11.81 -2.53 3.28
CA THR A 201 -10.98 -3.50 4.01
C THR A 201 -10.49 -4.61 3.08
N LYS A 202 -9.36 -5.22 3.42
CA LYS A 202 -8.80 -6.37 2.72
C LYS A 202 -8.38 -7.43 3.72
N VAL A 203 -8.42 -8.70 3.31
CA VAL A 203 -7.91 -9.82 4.11
C VAL A 203 -6.75 -10.46 3.36
N HIS A 204 -5.60 -10.50 4.00
CA HIS A 204 -4.43 -11.23 3.53
C HIS A 204 -4.48 -12.67 4.04
N PRO A 205 -4.27 -13.67 3.17
CA PRO A 205 -4.22 -15.06 3.61
C PRO A 205 -2.97 -15.34 4.45
N PRO A 206 -2.94 -16.46 5.20
CA PRO A 206 -1.76 -16.86 5.93
C PRO A 206 -0.54 -17.00 5.03
N GLY A 207 0.58 -16.42 5.47
CA GLY A 207 1.86 -16.43 4.77
C GLY A 207 2.19 -15.18 3.96
N ASP A 208 1.23 -14.26 3.77
CA ASP A 208 1.49 -12.98 3.07
C ASP A 208 2.04 -11.92 4.03
N GLU A 209 1.31 -11.63 5.11
CA GLU A 209 1.67 -10.60 6.09
C GLU A 209 2.06 -11.18 7.46
N GLY A 210 2.08 -12.48 7.59
CA GLY A 210 2.39 -13.21 8.80
C GLY A 210 1.93 -14.66 8.74
N PRO A 211 2.10 -15.43 9.81
CA PRO A 211 1.72 -16.85 9.85
C PRO A 211 0.19 -17.07 9.86
N GLU A 212 -0.58 -16.08 10.31
CA GLU A 212 -2.04 -16.09 10.33
C GLU A 212 -2.60 -15.11 9.29
N ALA A 213 -3.89 -15.21 8.99
CA ALA A 213 -4.58 -14.21 8.16
C ALA A 213 -4.61 -12.85 8.89
N VAL A 214 -4.37 -11.77 8.14
CA VAL A 214 -4.30 -10.41 8.67
C VAL A 214 -5.27 -9.52 7.89
N GLY A 215 -6.06 -8.72 8.62
CA GLY A 215 -6.90 -7.68 8.00
C GLY A 215 -6.07 -6.47 7.59
N GLU A 216 -6.58 -5.67 6.66
CA GLU A 216 -5.98 -4.40 6.27
C GLU A 216 -7.05 -3.31 6.16
N VAL A 217 -6.73 -2.11 6.68
CA VAL A 217 -7.37 -0.86 6.25
C VAL A 217 -6.78 -0.52 4.89
N TYR A 218 -7.38 -1.06 3.82
CA TYR A 218 -6.81 -1.01 2.49
C TYR A 218 -6.89 0.39 1.88
N VAL A 219 -8.09 1.00 1.89
CA VAL A 219 -8.29 2.40 1.48
C VAL A 219 -9.28 3.05 2.44
N LEU A 220 -8.85 4.11 3.11
CA LEU A 220 -9.72 4.99 3.90
C LEU A 220 -9.59 6.41 3.37
N GLY A 221 -10.64 6.93 2.77
CA GLY A 221 -10.68 8.27 2.19
C GLY A 221 -11.93 9.04 2.62
N ILE A 222 -11.73 10.33 2.96
CA ILE A 222 -12.81 11.26 3.29
C ILE A 222 -12.75 12.43 2.30
N ASP A 223 -13.89 12.73 1.67
CA ASP A 223 -14.03 13.92 0.81
C ASP A 223 -13.56 15.17 1.58
N PRO A 224 -12.72 16.03 0.98
CA PRO A 224 -12.19 17.22 1.67
C PRO A 224 -13.25 18.11 2.33
N ASP A 225 -14.43 18.24 1.69
CA ASP A 225 -15.53 19.06 2.24
C ASP A 225 -16.24 18.37 3.43
N ALA A 226 -15.99 17.09 3.67
CA ALA A 226 -16.55 16.31 4.77
C ALA A 226 -15.54 15.98 5.87
N GLN A 227 -14.33 16.52 5.77
CA GLN A 227 -13.32 16.38 6.84
C GLN A 227 -13.75 17.14 8.10
N GLY A 228 -13.26 16.71 9.27
CA GLY A 228 -13.62 17.32 10.55
C GLY A 228 -15.00 16.88 11.11
N LEU A 229 -15.80 16.14 10.34
CA LEU A 229 -17.13 15.66 10.75
C LEU A 229 -17.08 14.31 11.54
N GLY A 230 -15.91 13.80 11.86
CA GLY A 230 -15.75 12.52 12.58
C GLY A 230 -15.90 11.26 11.72
N LEU A 231 -16.11 11.41 10.39
CA LEU A 231 -16.34 10.28 9.49
C LEU A 231 -15.15 9.31 9.41
N GLY A 232 -13.92 9.83 9.44
CA GLY A 232 -12.72 9.00 9.43
C GLY A 232 -12.71 8.01 10.60
N ARG A 233 -13.05 8.48 11.81
CA ARG A 233 -13.16 7.62 12.99
C ARG A 233 -14.29 6.61 12.86
N ALA A 234 -15.48 7.06 12.47
CA ALA A 234 -16.65 6.18 12.34
C ALA A 234 -16.41 5.07 11.29
N LEU A 235 -15.83 5.40 10.14
CA LEU A 235 -15.50 4.44 9.09
C LEU A 235 -14.38 3.49 9.53
N THR A 236 -13.37 3.97 10.28
CA THR A 236 -12.36 3.10 10.88
C THR A 236 -13.00 2.09 11.83
N ASP A 237 -13.87 2.55 12.75
CA ASP A 237 -14.52 1.69 13.74
C ASP A 237 -15.38 0.59 13.06
N VAL A 238 -16.13 0.93 11.99
CA VAL A 238 -16.92 -0.05 11.22
C VAL A 238 -16.02 -1.11 10.56
N GLY A 239 -14.97 -0.70 9.88
CA GLY A 239 -14.08 -1.65 9.21
C GLY A 239 -13.34 -2.56 10.18
N LEU A 240 -12.89 -2.02 11.33
CA LEU A 240 -12.26 -2.83 12.38
C LEU A 240 -13.24 -3.83 12.97
N ALA A 241 -14.50 -3.44 13.20
CA ALA A 241 -15.56 -4.34 13.68
C ALA A 241 -15.83 -5.47 12.67
N HIS A 242 -15.89 -5.14 11.37
CA HIS A 242 -16.04 -6.12 10.30
C HIS A 242 -14.89 -7.14 10.29
N LEU A 243 -13.63 -6.67 10.28
CA LEU A 243 -12.46 -7.55 10.29
C LEU A 243 -12.41 -8.45 11.54
N ARG A 244 -12.78 -7.91 12.72
CA ARG A 244 -12.95 -8.70 13.92
C ARG A 244 -14.04 -9.76 13.77
N GLY A 245 -15.18 -9.40 13.17
CA GLY A 245 -16.31 -10.31 12.91
C GLY A 245 -15.94 -11.48 12.00
N LEU A 246 -14.95 -11.31 11.12
CA LEU A 246 -14.35 -12.39 10.32
C LEU A 246 -13.41 -13.31 11.13
N GLY A 247 -13.22 -13.06 12.43
CA GLY A 247 -12.36 -13.85 13.30
C GLY A 247 -10.88 -13.52 13.23
N LEU A 248 -10.51 -12.42 12.57
CA LEU A 248 -9.12 -11.98 12.46
C LEU A 248 -8.61 -11.46 13.80
N ARG A 249 -7.33 -11.70 14.10
CA ARG A 249 -6.67 -11.28 15.32
C ARG A 249 -5.94 -9.96 15.18
N GLN A 250 -5.42 -9.67 13.99
CA GLN A 250 -4.65 -8.48 13.70
C GLN A 250 -5.16 -7.77 12.45
N VAL A 251 -4.93 -6.47 12.42
CA VAL A 251 -5.13 -5.60 11.28
C VAL A 251 -3.91 -4.73 11.06
N LEU A 252 -3.55 -4.48 9.81
CA LEU A 252 -2.50 -3.57 9.40
C LEU A 252 -3.07 -2.42 8.56
N LEU A 253 -2.26 -1.40 8.35
CA LEU A 253 -2.45 -0.35 7.37
C LEU A 253 -1.11 0.22 6.94
N TYR A 254 -1.12 0.91 5.79
CA TYR A 254 -0.01 1.72 5.33
C TYR A 254 -0.40 3.21 5.33
N VAL A 255 0.49 4.08 5.78
CA VAL A 255 0.26 5.52 5.83
C VAL A 255 1.57 6.28 5.65
N GLU A 256 1.57 7.35 4.84
CA GLU A 256 2.71 8.25 4.73
C GLU A 256 3.01 8.89 6.09
N GLU A 257 4.30 8.94 6.48
CA GLU A 257 4.72 9.50 7.77
C GLU A 257 4.38 10.98 7.90
N ASP A 258 4.39 11.71 6.81
CA ASP A 258 4.05 13.15 6.75
C ASP A 258 2.53 13.42 6.78
N ASN A 259 1.69 12.41 6.57
CA ASN A 259 0.24 12.51 6.77
C ASN A 259 -0.10 12.43 8.27
N THR A 260 0.29 13.49 9.01
CA THR A 260 0.14 13.55 10.46
C THR A 260 -1.30 13.39 10.94
N ALA A 261 -2.28 13.85 10.16
CA ALA A 261 -3.70 13.71 10.49
C ALA A 261 -4.14 12.24 10.48
N ALA A 262 -3.74 11.49 9.46
CA ALA A 262 -4.06 10.06 9.38
C ALA A 262 -3.28 9.26 10.44
N VAL A 263 -1.99 9.53 10.63
CA VAL A 263 -1.17 8.89 11.68
C VAL A 263 -1.82 9.09 13.05
N THR A 264 -2.21 10.33 13.39
CA THR A 264 -2.90 10.64 14.66
C THR A 264 -4.22 9.89 14.80
N LEU A 265 -5.03 9.80 13.73
CA LEU A 265 -6.27 9.04 13.72
C LEU A 265 -6.00 7.57 14.06
N TYR A 266 -5.01 6.96 13.44
CA TYR A 266 -4.70 5.55 13.62
C TYR A 266 -4.08 5.27 14.99
N GLU A 267 -3.19 6.13 15.49
CA GLU A 267 -2.65 6.02 16.86
C GLU A 267 -3.78 6.09 17.91
N HIS A 268 -4.71 7.04 17.79
CA HIS A 268 -5.91 7.12 18.62
C HIS A 268 -6.87 5.93 18.44
N SER A 269 -6.78 5.26 17.29
CA SER A 269 -7.51 4.02 17.04
C SER A 269 -6.75 2.77 17.52
N GLY A 270 -5.64 2.93 18.24
CA GLY A 270 -4.87 1.84 18.85
C GLY A 270 -3.89 1.13 17.94
N PHE A 271 -3.58 1.71 16.76
CA PHE A 271 -2.50 1.21 15.91
C PHE A 271 -1.14 1.66 16.45
N THR A 272 -0.14 0.82 16.25
CA THR A 272 1.27 1.11 16.57
C THR A 272 2.14 0.88 15.34
N ARG A 273 3.24 1.60 15.23
CA ARG A 273 4.22 1.43 14.14
C ARG A 273 4.81 0.02 14.21
N HIS A 274 4.83 -0.69 13.10
CA HIS A 274 5.34 -2.05 12.98
C HIS A 274 6.58 -2.13 12.09
N ALA A 275 6.50 -1.55 10.90
CA ALA A 275 7.58 -1.50 9.93
C ALA A 275 7.57 -0.16 9.19
N VAL A 276 8.63 0.10 8.46
CA VAL A 276 8.81 1.34 7.69
C VAL A 276 9.32 0.98 6.31
N ASP A 277 8.67 1.49 5.27
CA ASP A 277 9.18 1.44 3.91
C ASP A 277 9.73 2.81 3.53
N VAL A 278 10.84 2.82 2.82
CA VAL A 278 11.52 4.06 2.43
C VAL A 278 11.67 4.13 0.93
N SER A 279 11.22 5.22 0.36
CA SER A 279 11.52 5.58 -1.01
C SER A 279 12.79 6.41 -1.07
N TRP A 280 13.80 5.89 -1.73
CA TRP A 280 15.07 6.54 -1.98
C TRP A 280 15.04 7.20 -3.36
N ARG A 281 15.40 8.47 -3.45
CA ARG A 281 15.38 9.23 -4.71
C ARG A 281 16.77 9.77 -5.03
N ARG A 282 17.20 9.58 -6.28
CA ARG A 282 18.36 10.24 -6.84
C ARG A 282 17.93 11.19 -7.95
N ALA A 283 18.40 12.42 -7.89
CA ALA A 283 18.31 13.36 -9.01
C ALA A 283 19.18 12.87 -10.19
N PRO A 284 18.97 13.38 -11.38
CA PRO A 284 19.77 13.03 -12.57
C PRO A 284 21.26 13.28 -12.35
#